data_d81683dc174f5c10e63d906b39b0a7bd
#
_entry.id   d81683dc174f5c10e63d906b39b0a7bd
#
_cell.length_a   1.000
_cell.length_b   1.000
_cell.length_c   1.000
_cell.angle_alpha   90.00
_cell.angle_beta   90.00
_cell.angle_gamma   90.00
#
_symmetry.space_group_name_H-M   'P 1'
#
loop_
_entity.id
_entity.type
_entity.pdbx_description
1 polymer ?
#
loop_
_entity_poly.entity_id
_entity_poly.type
_entity_poly.pdbx_seq_one_letter_code
_entity_poly.pdbx_strand_id
1 'polypeptide(L)'
;MVKAIEIIDLHVTLGREASRVHVLNGINLTINAGEAVGLVGASGSGKSTLLMVMAGLEQAEKGQVLVAGEDFTAMNEDSLARFRGKHIGIVFQSFHLIPTMTALENVAVPLELAHHPDPFGRAEQELNAVGLSHRLNHFPAELSGGEQQRVALARAMAPDPTLLFADEPTGNLDEANGLAIVDLLFALRRERQTTLVLVTHDSELAARCDRTIRLRSGHIEA
;
A
#
# COMPACT_ATOMS: atom_id res chain seq x y z
N MET A 1 -6.98 -9.15 20.38
CA MET A 1 -6.90 -8.09 19.37
C MET A 1 -7.46 -8.63 18.08
N VAL A 2 -8.11 -7.80 17.27
CA VAL A 2 -8.63 -8.21 15.95
C VAL A 2 -7.46 -8.27 14.99
N LYS A 3 -7.32 -9.40 14.26
CA LYS A 3 -6.27 -9.56 13.23
C LYS A 3 -6.72 -8.82 11.96
N ALA A 4 -5.86 -7.95 11.44
CA ALA A 4 -6.05 -7.33 10.14
C ALA A 4 -5.52 -8.22 9.01
N ILE A 5 -4.36 -8.86 9.25
CA ILE A 5 -3.74 -9.80 8.31
C ILE A 5 -3.24 -11.02 9.09
N GLU A 6 -3.49 -12.21 8.54
CA GLU A 6 -2.91 -13.47 9.01
C GLU A 6 -2.43 -14.29 7.82
N ILE A 7 -1.16 -14.67 7.84
CA ILE A 7 -0.50 -15.48 6.81
C ILE A 7 0.00 -16.76 7.46
N ILE A 8 -0.29 -17.90 6.83
CA ILE A 8 0.06 -19.23 7.34
C ILE A 8 0.78 -20.02 6.23
N ASP A 9 2.03 -20.40 6.47
CA ASP A 9 2.90 -21.22 5.60
C ASP A 9 2.88 -20.74 4.13
N LEU A 10 3.01 -19.43 3.90
CA LEU A 10 2.93 -18.84 2.57
C LEU A 10 4.20 -19.13 1.76
N HIS A 11 3.99 -19.62 0.54
CA HIS A 11 5.01 -19.79 -0.49
C HIS A 11 4.60 -19.06 -1.77
N VAL A 12 5.57 -18.39 -2.38
CA VAL A 12 5.36 -17.68 -3.66
C VAL A 12 6.53 -17.91 -4.58
N THR A 13 6.21 -18.31 -5.82
CA THR A 13 7.16 -18.47 -6.91
C THR A 13 6.78 -17.52 -8.04
N LEU A 14 7.72 -16.68 -8.47
CA LEU A 14 7.54 -15.77 -9.62
C LEU A 14 8.25 -16.32 -10.86
N GLY A 15 7.79 -15.91 -12.04
CA GLY A 15 8.33 -16.33 -13.33
C GLY A 15 7.64 -17.56 -13.90
N ARG A 16 8.04 -17.93 -15.12
CA ARG A 16 7.46 -19.07 -15.88
C ARG A 16 8.55 -20.05 -16.27
N GLU A 17 8.22 -21.34 -16.27
CA GLU A 17 9.09 -22.43 -16.72
C GLU A 17 10.52 -22.37 -16.10
N ALA A 18 11.56 -22.27 -16.94
CA ALA A 18 12.96 -22.25 -16.51
C ALA A 18 13.38 -20.98 -15.72
N SER A 19 12.57 -19.92 -15.73
CA SER A 19 12.82 -18.67 -14.98
C SER A 19 12.08 -18.59 -13.64
N ARG A 20 11.54 -19.70 -13.14
CA ARG A 20 10.85 -19.76 -11.84
C ARG A 20 11.83 -19.49 -10.69
N VAL A 21 11.49 -18.51 -9.85
CA VAL A 21 12.26 -18.17 -8.64
C VAL A 21 11.34 -18.23 -7.43
N HIS A 22 11.71 -19.04 -6.44
CA HIS A 22 11.03 -19.04 -5.15
C HIS A 22 11.38 -17.77 -4.39
N VAL A 23 10.40 -16.90 -4.23
CA VAL A 23 10.58 -15.57 -3.62
C VAL A 23 10.21 -15.55 -2.15
N LEU A 24 9.15 -16.25 -1.76
CA LEU A 24 8.72 -16.39 -0.37
C LEU A 24 8.62 -17.88 0.00
N ASN A 25 9.11 -18.22 1.20
CA ASN A 25 9.23 -19.60 1.64
C ASN A 25 8.78 -19.76 3.10
N GLY A 26 7.58 -20.31 3.31
CA GLY A 26 7.05 -20.66 4.63
C GLY A 26 6.83 -19.43 5.53
N ILE A 27 6.34 -18.33 4.97
CA ILE A 27 6.05 -17.11 5.73
C ILE A 27 4.87 -17.34 6.67
N ASN A 28 5.07 -17.07 7.96
CA ASN A 28 4.03 -16.98 8.97
C ASN A 28 4.04 -15.57 9.56
N LEU A 29 2.90 -14.87 9.50
CA LEU A 29 2.82 -13.47 9.91
C LEU A 29 1.42 -13.16 10.42
N THR A 30 1.34 -12.38 11.49
CA THR A 30 0.09 -11.77 11.96
C THR A 30 0.29 -10.27 12.15
N ILE A 31 -0.63 -9.46 11.65
CA ILE A 31 -0.70 -8.01 11.84
C ILE A 31 -2.06 -7.69 12.46
N ASN A 32 -2.06 -6.92 13.55
CA ASN A 32 -3.31 -6.55 14.23
C ASN A 32 -3.93 -5.31 13.58
N ALA A 33 -5.25 -5.16 13.74
CA ALA A 33 -5.96 -3.97 13.28
C ALA A 33 -5.43 -2.71 13.99
N GLY A 34 -5.22 -1.65 13.21
CA GLY A 34 -4.66 -0.37 13.66
C GLY A 34 -3.15 -0.39 13.91
N GLU A 35 -2.45 -1.50 13.69
CA GLU A 35 -1.00 -1.60 13.85
C GLU A 35 -0.26 -0.97 12.67
N ALA A 36 0.88 -0.31 12.92
CA ALA A 36 1.84 0.07 11.89
C ALA A 36 3.02 -0.89 11.91
N VAL A 37 3.28 -1.57 10.81
CA VAL A 37 4.35 -2.56 10.68
C VAL A 37 5.33 -2.13 9.58
N GLY A 38 6.61 -2.00 9.94
CA GLY A 38 7.71 -1.80 8.99
C GLY A 38 8.20 -3.14 8.46
N LEU A 39 8.19 -3.34 7.14
CA LEU A 39 8.76 -4.50 6.48
C LEU A 39 10.12 -4.12 5.90
N VAL A 40 11.21 -4.61 6.50
CA VAL A 40 12.58 -4.26 6.16
C VAL A 40 13.37 -5.45 5.61
N GLY A 41 14.44 -5.19 4.88
CA GLY A 41 15.33 -6.23 4.33
C GLY A 41 16.07 -5.74 3.10
N ALA A 42 17.04 -6.52 2.63
CA ALA A 42 17.83 -6.19 1.45
C ALA A 42 16.95 -6.14 0.17
N SER A 43 17.44 -5.46 -0.87
CA SER A 43 16.78 -5.53 -2.20
C SER A 43 16.70 -6.99 -2.65
N GLY A 44 15.57 -7.37 -3.25
CA GLY A 44 15.31 -8.75 -3.69
C GLY A 44 14.98 -9.74 -2.58
N SER A 45 14.84 -9.32 -1.31
CA SER A 45 14.47 -10.25 -0.22
C SER A 45 13.00 -10.73 -0.24
N GLY A 46 12.15 -10.17 -1.11
CA GLY A 46 10.74 -10.53 -1.26
C GLY A 46 9.73 -9.57 -0.62
N LYS A 47 10.16 -8.38 -0.12
CA LYS A 47 9.29 -7.41 0.57
C LYS A 47 8.10 -6.95 -0.26
N SER A 48 8.35 -6.43 -1.46
CA SER A 48 7.29 -5.99 -2.37
C SER A 48 6.38 -7.15 -2.78
N THR A 49 6.94 -8.35 -2.99
CA THR A 49 6.14 -9.55 -3.28
C THR A 49 5.21 -9.89 -2.11
N LEU A 50 5.71 -9.86 -0.86
CA LEU A 50 4.88 -10.10 0.31
C LEU A 50 3.79 -9.03 0.45
N LEU A 51 4.12 -7.76 0.21
CA LEU A 51 3.14 -6.67 0.18
C LEU A 51 2.07 -6.92 -0.90
N MET A 52 2.48 -7.31 -2.13
CA MET A 52 1.53 -7.58 -3.22
C MET A 52 0.58 -8.75 -2.91
N VAL A 53 1.07 -9.78 -2.22
CA VAL A 53 0.22 -10.91 -1.77
C VAL A 53 -0.78 -10.43 -0.72
N MET A 54 -0.34 -9.66 0.28
CA MET A 54 -1.24 -9.07 1.29
C MET A 54 -2.26 -8.12 0.70
N ALA A 55 -1.91 -7.43 -0.39
CA ALA A 55 -2.81 -6.56 -1.14
C ALA A 55 -3.71 -7.31 -2.14
N GLY A 56 -3.56 -8.63 -2.29
CA GLY A 56 -4.32 -9.43 -3.26
C GLY A 56 -3.99 -9.12 -4.71
N LEU A 57 -2.77 -8.64 -4.99
CA LEU A 57 -2.25 -8.34 -6.34
C LEU A 57 -1.36 -9.47 -6.87
N GLU A 58 -0.87 -10.34 -5.99
CA GLU A 58 -0.10 -11.53 -6.34
C GLU A 58 -0.71 -12.75 -5.64
N GLN A 59 -0.67 -13.89 -6.28
CA GLN A 59 -1.27 -15.12 -5.75
C GLN A 59 -0.26 -15.95 -4.98
N ALA A 60 -0.73 -16.57 -3.89
CA ALA A 60 0.02 -17.59 -3.17
C ALA A 60 0.10 -18.88 -3.99
N GLU A 61 1.27 -19.51 -4.08
CA GLU A 61 1.42 -20.86 -4.62
C GLU A 61 0.95 -21.91 -3.59
N LYS A 62 1.22 -21.65 -2.30
CA LYS A 62 0.84 -22.50 -1.16
C LYS A 62 0.66 -21.64 0.08
N GLY A 63 -0.13 -22.14 1.01
CA GLY A 63 -0.42 -21.48 2.29
C GLY A 63 -1.77 -20.78 2.27
N GLN A 64 -2.02 -19.97 3.30
CA GLN A 64 -3.27 -19.23 3.47
C GLN A 64 -2.99 -17.76 3.76
N VAL A 65 -3.79 -16.89 3.18
CA VAL A 65 -3.71 -15.42 3.36
C VAL A 65 -5.09 -14.90 3.75
N LEU A 66 -5.24 -14.53 5.00
CA LEU A 66 -6.47 -13.96 5.55
C LEU A 66 -6.26 -12.46 5.72
N VAL A 67 -7.12 -11.64 5.12
CA VAL A 67 -7.08 -10.17 5.20
C VAL A 67 -8.45 -9.65 5.61
N ALA A 68 -8.51 -8.93 6.72
CA ALA A 68 -9.76 -8.47 7.36
C ALA A 68 -10.80 -9.59 7.52
N GLY A 69 -10.35 -10.82 7.78
CA GLY A 69 -11.18 -12.01 7.97
C GLY A 69 -11.55 -12.76 6.69
N GLU A 70 -11.22 -12.24 5.51
CA GLU A 70 -11.50 -12.87 4.22
C GLU A 70 -10.29 -13.66 3.71
N ASP A 71 -10.52 -14.87 3.18
CA ASP A 71 -9.48 -15.75 2.66
C ASP A 71 -9.17 -15.45 1.18
N PHE A 72 -8.07 -14.72 0.94
CA PHE A 72 -7.64 -14.33 -0.40
C PHE A 72 -7.25 -15.52 -1.28
N THR A 73 -6.82 -16.63 -0.68
CA THR A 73 -6.46 -17.85 -1.43
C THR A 73 -7.67 -18.57 -2.02
N ALA A 74 -8.87 -18.32 -1.46
CA ALA A 74 -10.14 -18.88 -1.94
C ALA A 74 -10.91 -17.93 -2.88
N MET A 75 -10.49 -16.65 -3.00
CA MET A 75 -11.18 -15.65 -3.82
C MET A 75 -10.77 -15.71 -5.29
N ASN A 76 -11.72 -15.45 -6.18
CA ASN A 76 -11.44 -15.14 -7.58
C ASN A 76 -11.03 -13.66 -7.74
N GLU A 77 -10.46 -13.30 -8.91
CA GLU A 77 -9.95 -11.95 -9.17
C GLU A 77 -11.04 -10.86 -9.05
N ASP A 78 -12.28 -11.12 -9.48
CA ASP A 78 -13.37 -10.15 -9.36
C ASP A 78 -13.71 -9.85 -7.89
N SER A 79 -13.65 -10.86 -7.02
CA SER A 79 -13.87 -10.69 -5.59
C SER A 79 -12.72 -9.96 -4.92
N LEU A 80 -11.46 -10.30 -5.29
CA LEU A 80 -10.27 -9.60 -4.84
C LEU A 80 -10.29 -8.13 -5.28
N ALA A 81 -10.66 -7.83 -6.53
CA ALA A 81 -10.73 -6.46 -7.03
C ALA A 81 -11.77 -5.63 -6.26
N ARG A 82 -12.95 -6.19 -5.99
CA ARG A 82 -13.98 -5.52 -5.17
C ARG A 82 -13.51 -5.29 -3.73
N PHE A 83 -12.83 -6.27 -3.14
CA PHE A 83 -12.28 -6.14 -1.79
C PHE A 83 -11.20 -5.05 -1.75
N ARG A 84 -10.25 -5.05 -2.70
CA ARG A 84 -9.21 -4.02 -2.82
C ARG A 84 -9.83 -2.62 -2.90
N GLY A 85 -10.78 -2.43 -3.82
CA GLY A 85 -11.43 -1.14 -4.03
C GLY A 85 -12.11 -0.57 -2.79
N LYS A 86 -12.50 -1.41 -1.84
CA LYS A 86 -13.21 -1.00 -0.62
C LYS A 86 -12.33 -0.90 0.63
N HIS A 87 -11.34 -1.79 0.76
CA HIS A 87 -10.63 -1.99 2.04
C HIS A 87 -9.15 -1.67 1.97
N ILE A 88 -8.56 -1.53 0.78
CA ILE A 88 -7.12 -1.43 0.61
C ILE A 88 -6.73 -0.14 -0.12
N GLY A 89 -5.87 0.66 0.49
CA GLY A 89 -5.12 1.73 -0.16
C GLY A 89 -3.69 1.29 -0.42
N ILE A 90 -3.13 1.67 -1.57
CA ILE A 90 -1.73 1.36 -1.91
C ILE A 90 -1.02 2.61 -2.39
N VAL A 91 0.14 2.90 -1.80
CA VAL A 91 1.07 3.96 -2.19
C VAL A 91 2.35 3.31 -2.70
N PHE A 92 2.72 3.58 -3.94
CA PHE A 92 3.91 3.05 -4.59
C PHE A 92 5.03 4.09 -4.66
N GLN A 93 6.26 3.62 -4.79
CA GLN A 93 7.44 4.45 -5.03
C GLN A 93 7.31 5.30 -6.31
N SER A 94 6.75 4.75 -7.38
CA SER A 94 6.62 5.42 -8.69
C SER A 94 5.28 6.14 -8.89
N PHE A 95 4.56 6.47 -7.80
CA PHE A 95 3.28 7.19 -7.75
C PHE A 95 2.13 6.49 -8.51
N HIS A 96 2.37 5.95 -9.68
CA HIS A 96 1.42 5.28 -10.59
C HIS A 96 0.17 6.14 -10.84
N LEU A 97 0.36 7.44 -11.06
CA LEU A 97 -0.71 8.33 -11.48
C LEU A 97 -1.02 8.08 -12.95
N ILE A 98 -2.29 8.24 -13.32
CA ILE A 98 -2.74 8.17 -14.70
C ILE A 98 -2.36 9.49 -15.37
N PRO A 99 -1.43 9.49 -16.35
CA PRO A 99 -0.81 10.72 -16.85
C PRO A 99 -1.76 11.64 -17.64
N THR A 100 -2.87 11.08 -18.14
CA THR A 100 -3.90 11.79 -18.89
C THR A 100 -5.05 12.30 -18.04
N MET A 101 -4.98 12.12 -16.73
CA MET A 101 -5.96 12.58 -15.74
C MET A 101 -5.34 13.64 -14.83
N THR A 102 -6.12 14.62 -14.45
CA THR A 102 -5.75 15.62 -13.45
C THR A 102 -5.55 15.00 -12.06
N ALA A 103 -5.02 15.76 -11.10
CA ALA A 103 -4.91 15.32 -9.71
C ALA A 103 -6.29 14.94 -9.13
N LEU A 104 -7.30 15.75 -9.39
CA LEU A 104 -8.68 15.49 -8.94
C LEU A 104 -9.23 14.18 -9.53
N GLU A 105 -9.09 13.99 -10.83
CA GLU A 105 -9.55 12.77 -11.52
C GLU A 105 -8.80 11.53 -11.05
N ASN A 106 -7.47 11.62 -10.85
CA ASN A 106 -6.69 10.50 -10.30
C ASN A 106 -7.19 10.04 -8.92
N VAL A 107 -7.63 10.96 -8.07
CA VAL A 107 -8.17 10.63 -6.74
C VAL A 107 -9.62 10.18 -6.83
N ALA A 108 -10.40 10.68 -7.80
CA ALA A 108 -11.79 10.29 -7.99
C ALA A 108 -11.97 8.88 -8.57
N VAL A 109 -11.03 8.37 -9.40
CA VAL A 109 -11.13 7.05 -10.06
C VAL A 109 -11.53 5.91 -9.12
N PRO A 110 -10.86 5.64 -7.98
CA PRO A 110 -11.27 4.55 -7.09
C PRO A 110 -12.65 4.75 -6.50
N LEU A 111 -13.09 6.00 -6.30
CA LEU A 111 -14.41 6.33 -5.79
C LEU A 111 -15.50 6.09 -6.84
N GLU A 112 -15.24 6.43 -8.11
CA GLU A 112 -16.15 6.15 -9.23
C GLU A 112 -16.32 4.64 -9.41
N LEU A 113 -15.23 3.87 -9.37
CA LEU A 113 -15.25 2.42 -9.46
C LEU A 113 -16.01 1.76 -8.28
N ALA A 114 -15.99 2.40 -7.11
CA ALA A 114 -16.73 1.98 -5.93
C ALA A 114 -18.18 2.50 -5.90
N HIS A 115 -18.64 3.21 -6.96
CA HIS A 115 -19.96 3.84 -7.06
C HIS A 115 -20.26 4.80 -5.90
N HIS A 116 -19.24 5.57 -5.47
CA HIS A 116 -19.42 6.59 -4.43
C HIS A 116 -20.42 7.66 -4.91
N PRO A 117 -21.36 8.13 -4.06
CA PRO A 117 -22.40 9.08 -4.49
C PRO A 117 -21.84 10.44 -4.93
N ASP A 118 -20.72 10.88 -4.39
CA ASP A 118 -20.02 12.11 -4.76
C ASP A 118 -18.51 11.85 -4.85
N PRO A 119 -18.00 11.25 -5.96
CA PRO A 119 -16.59 10.91 -6.08
C PRO A 119 -15.68 12.13 -6.18
N PHE A 120 -16.11 13.20 -6.87
CA PHE A 120 -15.28 14.39 -7.05
C PHE A 120 -15.23 15.27 -5.80
N GLY A 121 -16.35 15.46 -5.10
CA GLY A 121 -16.35 16.20 -3.84
C GLY A 121 -15.51 15.50 -2.77
N ARG A 122 -15.57 14.16 -2.70
CA ARG A 122 -14.70 13.38 -1.81
C ARG A 122 -13.23 13.47 -2.23
N ALA A 123 -12.91 13.38 -3.51
CA ALA A 123 -11.55 13.53 -4.03
C ALA A 123 -10.95 14.91 -3.72
N GLU A 124 -11.75 15.98 -3.85
CA GLU A 124 -11.34 17.33 -3.48
C GLU A 124 -11.01 17.43 -1.98
N GLN A 125 -11.83 16.85 -1.11
CA GLN A 125 -11.56 16.80 0.33
C GLN A 125 -10.22 16.10 0.64
N GLU A 126 -9.93 14.97 -0.02
CA GLU A 126 -8.68 14.26 0.16
C GLU A 126 -7.47 15.05 -0.34
N LEU A 127 -7.58 15.72 -1.48
CA LEU A 127 -6.53 16.61 -1.99
C LEU A 127 -6.30 17.81 -1.06
N ASN A 128 -7.36 18.36 -0.48
CA ASN A 128 -7.24 19.39 0.54
C ASN A 128 -6.52 18.87 1.79
N ALA A 129 -6.84 17.67 2.27
CA ALA A 129 -6.20 17.06 3.43
C ALA A 129 -4.68 16.85 3.25
N VAL A 130 -4.22 16.65 2.00
CA VAL A 130 -2.79 16.55 1.68
C VAL A 130 -2.17 17.89 1.22
N GLY A 131 -2.90 19.01 1.35
CA GLY A 131 -2.41 20.38 1.05
C GLY A 131 -2.32 20.70 -0.45
N LEU A 132 -3.15 20.08 -1.29
CA LEU A 132 -3.15 20.25 -2.75
C LEU A 132 -4.42 20.91 -3.31
N SER A 133 -5.15 21.69 -2.50
CA SER A 133 -6.35 22.43 -2.95
C SER A 133 -6.12 23.32 -4.17
N HIS A 134 -4.90 23.83 -4.33
CA HIS A 134 -4.48 24.70 -5.44
C HIS A 134 -3.99 23.93 -6.68
N ARG A 135 -4.00 22.58 -6.66
CA ARG A 135 -3.48 21.71 -7.71
C ARG A 135 -4.52 20.78 -8.34
N LEU A 136 -5.78 20.91 -8.02
CA LEU A 136 -6.87 19.99 -8.43
C LEU A 136 -6.86 19.67 -9.93
N ASN A 137 -6.66 20.67 -10.75
CA ASN A 137 -6.74 20.59 -12.21
C ASN A 137 -5.38 20.39 -12.91
N HIS A 138 -4.30 20.15 -12.15
CA HIS A 138 -2.97 19.92 -12.74
C HIS A 138 -2.82 18.44 -13.14
N PHE A 139 -2.18 18.21 -14.27
CA PHE A 139 -1.78 16.88 -14.71
C PHE A 139 -0.49 16.44 -13.99
N PRO A 140 -0.22 15.12 -13.89
CA PRO A 140 0.99 14.62 -13.22
C PRO A 140 2.29 15.25 -13.72
N ALA A 141 2.41 15.55 -15.02
CA ALA A 141 3.59 16.20 -15.59
C ALA A 141 3.83 17.65 -15.12
N GLU A 142 2.81 18.29 -14.55
CA GLU A 142 2.87 19.66 -14.01
C GLU A 142 3.13 19.70 -12.50
N LEU A 143 3.20 18.52 -11.86
CA LEU A 143 3.39 18.35 -10.43
C LEU A 143 4.83 17.93 -10.11
N SER A 144 5.38 18.50 -9.04
CA SER A 144 6.64 18.00 -8.46
C SER A 144 6.51 16.56 -7.96
N GLY A 145 7.61 15.84 -7.75
CA GLY A 145 7.59 14.47 -7.22
C GLY A 145 6.86 14.37 -5.87
N GLY A 146 7.08 15.34 -4.96
CA GLY A 146 6.38 15.39 -3.68
C GLY A 146 4.88 15.67 -3.81
N GLU A 147 4.46 16.52 -4.80
CA GLU A 147 3.05 16.73 -5.10
C GLU A 147 2.41 15.49 -5.70
N GLN A 148 3.08 14.80 -6.63
CA GLN A 148 2.60 13.52 -7.19
C GLN A 148 2.42 12.46 -6.10
N GLN A 149 3.35 12.36 -5.15
CA GLN A 149 3.23 11.42 -4.03
C GLN A 149 2.07 11.78 -3.10
N ARG A 150 1.82 13.07 -2.85
CA ARG A 150 0.63 13.51 -2.11
C ARG A 150 -0.68 13.17 -2.84
N VAL A 151 -0.72 13.30 -4.17
CA VAL A 151 -1.88 12.85 -4.97
C VAL A 151 -2.05 11.33 -4.84
N ALA A 152 -0.97 10.54 -4.94
CA ALA A 152 -1.02 9.09 -4.77
C ALA A 152 -1.51 8.68 -3.37
N LEU A 153 -1.08 9.39 -2.32
CA LEU A 153 -1.55 9.18 -0.95
C LEU A 153 -3.05 9.55 -0.81
N ALA A 154 -3.48 10.70 -1.34
CA ALA A 154 -4.88 11.09 -1.36
C ALA A 154 -5.74 10.04 -2.06
N ARG A 155 -5.31 9.55 -3.24
CA ARG A 155 -5.98 8.48 -3.97
C ARG A 155 -6.10 7.19 -3.17
N ALA A 156 -5.03 6.80 -2.48
CA ALA A 156 -5.02 5.60 -1.65
C ALA A 156 -5.97 5.71 -0.44
N MET A 157 -6.12 6.92 0.12
CA MET A 157 -6.95 7.19 1.28
C MET A 157 -8.41 7.55 0.95
N ALA A 158 -8.73 7.87 -0.31
CA ALA A 158 -10.05 8.33 -0.72
C ALA A 158 -11.20 7.35 -0.42
N PRO A 159 -11.05 6.02 -0.61
CA PRO A 159 -12.08 5.04 -0.26
C PRO A 159 -12.22 4.79 1.25
N ASP A 160 -11.47 5.48 2.10
CA ASP A 160 -11.40 5.26 3.56
C ASP A 160 -10.98 3.83 3.93
N PRO A 161 -9.80 3.39 3.46
CA PRO A 161 -9.38 2.00 3.56
C PRO A 161 -9.06 1.60 5.00
N THR A 162 -9.35 0.34 5.36
CA THR A 162 -8.94 -0.24 6.65
C THR A 162 -7.48 -0.68 6.68
N LEU A 163 -6.89 -0.86 5.50
CA LEU A 163 -5.50 -1.28 5.28
C LEU A 163 -4.81 -0.33 4.30
N LEU A 164 -3.65 0.18 4.68
CA LEU A 164 -2.79 1.00 3.83
C LEU A 164 -1.45 0.29 3.64
N PHE A 165 -1.10 0.02 2.40
CA PHE A 165 0.19 -0.49 2.01
C PHE A 165 1.02 0.63 1.41
N ALA A 166 2.28 0.77 1.80
CA ALA A 166 3.22 1.74 1.25
C ALA A 166 4.52 1.04 0.86
N ASP A 167 4.82 0.98 -0.44
CA ASP A 167 6.05 0.38 -0.96
C ASP A 167 7.05 1.47 -1.32
N GLU A 168 8.08 1.64 -0.49
CA GLU A 168 9.15 2.64 -0.63
C GLU A 168 8.60 4.06 -0.95
N PRO A 169 7.66 4.61 -0.13
CA PRO A 169 6.89 5.80 -0.50
C PRO A 169 7.72 7.07 -0.66
N THR A 170 8.98 7.06 -0.27
CA THR A 170 9.93 8.19 -0.36
C THR A 170 11.06 7.96 -1.34
N GLY A 171 11.17 6.78 -1.95
CA GLY A 171 12.34 6.37 -2.72
C GLY A 171 12.66 7.20 -3.97
N ASN A 172 11.70 8.00 -4.46
CA ASN A 172 11.88 8.91 -5.61
C ASN A 172 11.86 10.39 -5.20
N LEU A 173 12.00 10.70 -3.90
CA LEU A 173 11.93 12.06 -3.37
C LEU A 173 13.28 12.48 -2.76
N ASP A 174 13.52 13.77 -2.73
CA ASP A 174 14.57 14.32 -1.88
C ASP A 174 14.21 14.17 -0.39
N GLU A 175 15.20 14.32 0.48
CA GLU A 175 15.07 14.07 1.91
C GLU A 175 13.95 14.91 2.56
N ALA A 176 13.87 16.21 2.23
CA ALA A 176 12.89 17.11 2.84
C ALA A 176 11.45 16.76 2.44
N ASN A 177 11.22 16.48 1.14
CA ASN A 177 9.93 16.04 0.65
C ASN A 177 9.60 14.64 1.17
N GLY A 178 10.58 13.74 1.28
CA GLY A 178 10.41 12.41 1.86
C GLY A 178 9.88 12.47 3.29
N LEU A 179 10.52 13.26 4.16
CA LEU A 179 10.08 13.44 5.55
C LEU A 179 8.65 13.98 5.64
N ALA A 180 8.30 14.98 4.81
CA ALA A 180 6.96 15.56 4.79
C ALA A 180 5.88 14.53 4.37
N ILE A 181 6.19 13.65 3.40
CA ILE A 181 5.27 12.56 2.98
C ILE A 181 5.08 11.55 4.11
N VAL A 182 6.15 11.19 4.80
CA VAL A 182 6.09 10.26 5.93
C VAL A 182 5.26 10.82 7.07
N ASP A 183 5.48 12.08 7.44
CA ASP A 183 4.70 12.75 8.48
C ASP A 183 3.20 12.77 8.15
N LEU A 184 2.88 13.08 6.89
CA LEU A 184 1.51 13.08 6.40
C LEU A 184 0.88 11.68 6.43
N LEU A 185 1.61 10.65 5.95
CA LEU A 185 1.16 9.26 5.95
C LEU A 185 0.85 8.77 7.37
N PHE A 186 1.74 9.01 8.34
CA PHE A 186 1.51 8.62 9.73
C PHE A 186 0.41 9.46 10.42
N ALA A 187 0.23 10.74 10.02
CA ALA A 187 -0.86 11.57 10.53
C ALA A 187 -2.22 11.03 10.06
N LEU A 188 -2.39 10.80 8.76
CA LEU A 188 -3.63 10.24 8.19
C LEU A 188 -3.94 8.84 8.73
N ARG A 189 -2.92 7.98 8.85
CA ARG A 189 -3.06 6.65 9.48
C ARG A 189 -3.64 6.75 10.89
N ARG A 190 -3.09 7.64 11.71
CA ARG A 190 -3.55 7.82 13.12
C ARG A 190 -4.95 8.37 13.20
N GLU A 191 -5.26 9.37 12.36
CA GLU A 191 -6.57 9.99 12.32
C GLU A 191 -7.69 8.99 11.99
N ARG A 192 -7.42 8.09 11.01
CA ARG A 192 -8.40 7.11 10.51
C ARG A 192 -8.24 5.73 11.12
N GLN A 193 -7.28 5.55 12.04
CA GLN A 193 -6.95 4.27 12.67
C GLN A 193 -6.69 3.12 11.67
N THR A 194 -6.14 3.48 10.51
CA THR A 194 -5.84 2.53 9.44
C THR A 194 -4.65 1.66 9.81
N THR A 195 -4.70 0.36 9.52
CA THR A 195 -3.56 -0.55 9.63
C THR A 195 -2.56 -0.24 8.54
N LEU A 196 -1.29 -0.05 8.87
CA LEU A 196 -0.22 0.31 7.92
C LEU A 196 0.80 -0.81 7.77
N VAL A 197 1.11 -1.18 6.54
CA VAL A 197 2.30 -1.98 6.21
C VAL A 197 3.22 -1.13 5.35
N LEU A 198 4.37 -0.78 5.88
CA LEU A 198 5.36 0.08 5.25
C LEU A 198 6.59 -0.73 4.85
N VAL A 199 6.81 -0.89 3.55
CA VAL A 199 8.06 -1.42 3.00
C VAL A 199 9.06 -0.29 2.88
N THR A 200 10.22 -0.44 3.49
CA THR A 200 11.31 0.50 3.36
C THR A 200 12.67 -0.14 3.63
N HIS A 201 13.72 0.43 3.07
CA HIS A 201 15.10 0.13 3.43
C HIS A 201 15.69 1.15 4.42
N ASP A 202 14.94 2.22 4.72
CA ASP A 202 15.30 3.26 5.68
C ASP A 202 14.94 2.80 7.11
N SER A 203 15.97 2.67 7.95
CA SER A 203 15.80 2.23 9.34
C SER A 203 15.11 3.27 10.24
N GLU A 204 15.30 4.57 9.96
CA GLU A 204 14.67 5.64 10.74
C GLU A 204 13.16 5.66 10.45
N LEU A 205 12.80 5.47 9.18
CA LEU A 205 11.43 5.37 8.77
C LEU A 205 10.75 4.12 9.35
N ALA A 206 11.42 2.98 9.31
CA ALA A 206 10.93 1.75 9.91
C ALA A 206 10.76 1.85 11.43
N ALA A 207 11.62 2.60 12.13
CA ALA A 207 11.53 2.83 13.57
C ALA A 207 10.31 3.67 13.99
N ARG A 208 9.62 4.33 13.07
CA ARG A 208 8.35 5.04 13.33
C ARG A 208 7.14 4.09 13.40
N CYS A 209 7.29 2.86 12.95
CA CYS A 209 6.27 1.82 13.06
C CYS A 209 6.21 1.25 14.48
N ASP A 210 5.09 0.62 14.82
CA ASP A 210 4.90 -0.01 16.15
C ASP A 210 5.86 -1.20 16.34
N ARG A 211 6.20 -1.90 15.23
CA ARG A 211 7.27 -2.90 15.15
C ARG A 211 7.79 -3.06 13.73
N THR A 212 8.93 -3.73 13.61
CA THR A 212 9.53 -4.09 12.33
C THR A 212 9.57 -5.60 12.13
N ILE A 213 9.38 -6.02 10.89
CA ILE A 213 9.57 -7.40 10.42
C ILE A 213 10.72 -7.39 9.44
N ARG A 214 11.73 -8.20 9.69
CA ARG A 214 12.88 -8.34 8.80
C ARG A 214 12.69 -9.53 7.87
N LEU A 215 12.74 -9.25 6.56
CA LEU A 215 12.70 -10.30 5.53
C LEU A 215 14.09 -10.51 4.94
N ARG A 216 14.54 -11.77 4.91
CA ARG A 216 15.81 -12.18 4.31
C ARG A 216 15.62 -13.43 3.46
N SER A 217 16.02 -13.36 2.19
CA SER A 217 15.95 -14.49 1.25
C SER A 217 14.62 -15.24 1.29
N GLY A 218 13.51 -14.50 1.32
CA GLY A 218 12.15 -15.08 1.34
C GLY A 218 11.67 -15.62 2.68
N HIS A 219 12.39 -15.41 3.79
CA HIS A 219 11.99 -15.82 5.14
C HIS A 219 11.91 -14.63 6.09
N ILE A 220 11.03 -14.71 7.09
CA ILE A 220 11.04 -13.76 8.21
C ILE A 220 12.16 -14.18 9.18
N GLU A 221 13.07 -13.24 9.48
CA GLU A 221 14.06 -13.41 10.54
C GLU A 221 13.38 -13.28 11.91
N ALA A 222 13.72 -14.19 12.81
CA ALA A 222 13.23 -14.20 14.20
C ALA A 222 13.84 -13.06 15.04
#